data_9c6626145040265029147b80d03ad8ec
#
_entry.id   9c6626145040265029147b80d03ad8ec
#
_cell.length_a   1.000
_cell.length_b   1.000
_cell.length_c   1.000
_cell.angle_alpha   90.00
_cell.angle_beta   90.00
_cell.angle_gamma   90.00
#
_symmetry.space_group_name_H-M   'P 1'
#
loop_
_entity.id
_entity.type
_entity.pdbx_description
1 polymer ?
#
loop_
_entity_poly.entity_id
_entity_poly.type
_entity_poly.pdbx_seq_one_letter_code
_entity_poly.pdbx_strand_id
1 'polypeptide(L)'
;MLLHHPGTSSLTNILEYKLNFPKPILRNLPADSDMTKALLMGIALSSNIGGAASPIASPQNLIALQNMHPEPSWGVWFFVALPVCIISILLIWVFLLATFQPGRGPSIVPIRPLKDKFTGVQWFISVVTVVTIVLWCVSHQLEATFGDMGVVAIIPIVLFFGTGILTKEDFNNFLWTIIILAAGGLSLGKAVNSSGLLHTIAISITAGVEGMSLYGVLVVFCALILVVATFISHTVAALIVLPLVQQVGQQMPEPHPNLLVMGAVLMASGAMGLPTSGFPNMTAIMMEDQRTGQRYLAVKHFLTRGVPASIMTFGVIITVGYGLMLAVGF
;
A
#
# COMPACT_ATOMS: atom_id res chain seq x y z
N MET A 1 39.94 0.91 -21.48
CA MET A 1 40.24 -0.20 -20.54
C MET A 1 39.60 0.20 -19.21
N LEU A 2 38.31 -0.03 -19.05
CA LEU A 2 37.53 0.28 -17.84
C LEU A 2 37.20 -1.05 -17.18
N LEU A 3 37.78 -1.27 -16.02
CA LEU A 3 37.61 -2.45 -15.19
C LEU A 3 36.16 -2.52 -14.70
N HIS A 4 35.44 -3.52 -15.15
CA HIS A 4 34.14 -3.92 -14.65
C HIS A 4 34.36 -4.58 -13.28
N HIS A 5 33.96 -3.92 -12.20
CA HIS A 5 33.86 -4.55 -10.88
C HIS A 5 32.56 -5.38 -10.81
N PRO A 6 32.64 -6.69 -10.61
CA PRO A 6 31.46 -7.54 -10.43
C PRO A 6 31.08 -7.60 -8.94
N GLY A 7 30.42 -6.56 -8.43
CA GLY A 7 30.05 -6.55 -7.00
C GLY A 7 28.92 -5.65 -6.59
N THR A 8 28.36 -4.84 -7.48
CA THR A 8 27.40 -3.79 -7.13
C THR A 8 26.01 -4.09 -7.67
N SER A 9 25.35 -5.18 -7.25
CA SER A 9 24.14 -5.48 -8.01
C SER A 9 23.00 -6.24 -7.33
N SER A 10 22.92 -6.44 -6.01
CA SER A 10 21.81 -7.32 -5.61
C SER A 10 20.53 -6.59 -5.17
N LEU A 11 20.58 -5.46 -4.49
CA LEU A 11 19.36 -4.75 -4.07
C LEU A 11 19.00 -3.57 -4.99
N THR A 12 19.99 -2.86 -5.52
CA THR A 12 19.73 -1.94 -6.63
C THR A 12 19.10 -2.72 -7.77
N ASN A 13 19.50 -3.97 -8.00
CA ASN A 13 18.84 -4.86 -8.95
C ASN A 13 17.46 -5.34 -8.46
N ILE A 14 17.21 -5.53 -7.17
CA ILE A 14 15.88 -5.95 -6.66
C ILE A 14 14.90 -4.76 -6.61
N LEU A 15 15.33 -3.58 -6.22
CA LEU A 15 14.55 -2.34 -6.36
C LEU A 15 14.43 -1.92 -7.82
N GLU A 16 15.50 -2.01 -8.61
CA GLU A 16 15.42 -1.90 -10.06
C GLU A 16 14.60 -3.03 -10.69
N TYR A 17 14.58 -4.24 -10.14
CA TYR A 17 13.72 -5.33 -10.63
C TYR A 17 12.24 -5.05 -10.39
N LYS A 18 11.84 -4.54 -9.23
CA LYS A 18 10.45 -4.10 -8.99
C LYS A 18 10.07 -2.87 -9.82
N LEU A 19 10.99 -1.92 -10.00
CA LEU A 19 10.81 -0.75 -10.85
C LEU A 19 11.08 -1.05 -12.34
N ASN A 20 11.85 -2.10 -12.64
CA ASN A 20 12.22 -2.50 -14.00
C ASN A 20 11.35 -3.62 -14.58
N PHE A 21 10.45 -4.25 -13.79
CA PHE A 21 9.59 -5.32 -14.29
C PHE A 21 8.84 -4.94 -15.59
N PRO A 22 8.28 -3.73 -15.74
CA PRO A 22 7.70 -3.33 -17.02
C PRO A 22 8.71 -2.88 -18.06
N LYS A 23 9.95 -2.51 -17.72
CA LYS A 23 10.93 -1.97 -18.68
C LYS A 23 11.22 -2.91 -19.87
N PRO A 24 11.42 -4.22 -19.70
CA PRO A 24 11.63 -5.11 -20.85
C PRO A 24 10.43 -5.16 -21.78
N ILE A 25 9.22 -5.07 -21.24
CA ILE A 25 7.97 -5.04 -22.02
C ILE A 25 7.83 -3.68 -22.70
N LEU A 26 8.06 -2.60 -21.96
CA LEU A 26 7.94 -1.22 -22.45
C LEU A 26 8.93 -0.88 -23.55
N ARG A 27 10.14 -1.46 -23.54
CA ARG A 27 11.13 -1.27 -24.61
C ARG A 27 10.63 -1.69 -25.99
N ASN A 28 9.69 -2.61 -26.04
CA ASN A 28 9.13 -3.16 -27.27
C ASN A 28 7.79 -2.53 -27.66
N LEU A 29 7.28 -1.60 -26.85
CA LEU A 29 6.02 -0.90 -27.10
C LEU A 29 6.26 0.58 -27.39
N PRO A 30 5.51 1.18 -28.33
CA PRO A 30 5.54 2.63 -28.53
C PRO A 30 5.11 3.37 -27.27
N ALA A 31 5.79 4.48 -26.94
CA ALA A 31 5.50 5.28 -25.74
C ALA A 31 4.05 5.79 -25.70
N ASP A 32 3.47 6.08 -26.85
CA ASP A 32 2.10 6.62 -26.97
C ASP A 32 1.03 5.53 -27.12
N SER A 33 1.37 4.24 -27.06
CA SER A 33 0.40 3.17 -27.22
C SER A 33 -0.53 3.05 -26.01
N ASP A 34 -1.80 2.73 -26.27
CA ASP A 34 -2.80 2.49 -25.21
C ASP A 34 -2.43 1.27 -24.36
N MET A 35 -1.73 0.28 -24.94
CA MET A 35 -1.19 -0.87 -24.22
C MET A 35 -0.18 -0.45 -23.15
N THR A 36 0.76 0.44 -23.49
CA THR A 36 1.76 0.96 -22.54
C THR A 36 1.11 1.71 -21.39
N LYS A 37 0.14 2.58 -21.71
CA LYS A 37 -0.61 3.35 -20.70
C LYS A 37 -1.46 2.44 -19.81
N ALA A 38 -2.16 1.46 -20.41
CA ALA A 38 -2.96 0.49 -19.66
C ALA A 38 -2.10 -0.36 -18.71
N LEU A 39 -0.94 -0.84 -19.18
CA LEU A 39 -0.01 -1.63 -18.37
C LEU A 39 0.51 -0.84 -17.17
N LEU A 40 1.01 0.38 -17.39
CA LEU A 40 1.54 1.22 -16.32
C LEU A 40 0.47 1.65 -15.32
N MET A 41 -0.70 2.07 -15.79
CA MET A 41 -1.83 2.40 -14.92
C MET A 41 -2.30 1.15 -14.16
N GLY A 42 -2.39 -0.01 -14.82
CA GLY A 42 -2.77 -1.27 -14.18
C GLY A 42 -1.83 -1.65 -13.05
N ILE A 43 -0.52 -1.59 -13.28
CA ILE A 43 0.49 -1.86 -12.23
C ILE A 43 0.37 -0.86 -11.08
N ALA A 44 0.26 0.45 -11.39
CA ALA A 44 0.18 1.48 -10.36
C ALA A 44 -1.06 1.32 -9.47
N LEU A 45 -2.25 1.21 -10.08
CA LEU A 45 -3.51 1.10 -9.34
C LEU A 45 -3.61 -0.20 -8.56
N SER A 46 -3.20 -1.33 -9.16
CA SER A 46 -3.18 -2.63 -8.48
C SER A 46 -2.17 -2.67 -7.33
N SER A 47 -1.03 -1.98 -7.45
CA SER A 47 -0.02 -1.90 -6.38
C SER A 47 -0.51 -1.10 -5.18
N ASN A 48 -1.28 -0.02 -5.40
CA ASN A 48 -1.91 0.73 -4.31
C ASN A 48 -2.88 -0.17 -3.53
N ILE A 49 -3.79 -0.85 -4.24
CA ILE A 49 -4.76 -1.76 -3.62
C ILE A 49 -4.05 -2.95 -2.95
N GLY A 50 -3.08 -3.57 -3.63
CA GLY A 50 -2.29 -4.68 -3.10
C GLY A 50 -1.53 -4.31 -1.82
N GLY A 51 -1.16 -3.03 -1.68
CA GLY A 51 -0.56 -2.50 -0.46
C GLY A 51 -1.48 -2.57 0.78
N ALA A 52 -2.80 -2.64 0.61
CA ALA A 52 -3.74 -2.82 1.71
C ALA A 52 -3.89 -4.29 2.15
N ALA A 53 -3.43 -5.24 1.32
CA ALA A 53 -3.71 -6.66 1.52
C ALA A 53 -3.11 -7.26 2.79
N SER A 54 -2.00 -6.75 3.31
CA SER A 54 -1.40 -7.24 4.54
C SER A 54 -1.03 -6.12 5.52
N PRO A 55 -0.98 -6.41 6.82
CA PRO A 55 -0.71 -5.40 7.85
C PRO A 55 0.57 -4.60 7.63
N ILE A 56 1.60 -5.21 7.03
CA ILE A 56 2.94 -4.62 6.87
C ILE A 56 3.26 -4.16 5.43
N ALA A 57 2.35 -4.39 4.48
CA ALA A 57 2.64 -4.10 3.06
C ALA A 57 2.74 -2.60 2.76
N SER A 58 2.18 -1.75 3.62
CA SER A 58 2.20 -0.30 3.47
C SER A 58 2.27 0.42 4.82
N PRO A 59 2.96 1.58 4.91
CA PRO A 59 3.10 2.32 6.17
C PRO A 59 1.75 2.70 6.81
N GLN A 60 0.73 3.05 6.02
CA GLN A 60 -0.60 3.38 6.55
C GLN A 60 -1.27 2.22 7.30
N ASN A 61 -0.95 0.97 6.94
CA ASN A 61 -1.50 -0.20 7.63
C ASN A 61 -0.92 -0.34 9.04
N LEU A 62 0.38 -0.06 9.22
CA LEU A 62 1.01 -0.02 10.55
C LEU A 62 0.40 1.06 11.42
N ILE A 63 0.08 2.24 10.83
CA ILE A 63 -0.61 3.31 11.54
C ILE A 63 -2.01 2.85 11.97
N ALA A 64 -2.71 2.12 11.10
CA ALA A 64 -4.02 1.56 11.45
C ALA A 64 -3.93 0.58 12.62
N LEU A 65 -2.99 -0.37 12.60
CA LEU A 65 -2.79 -1.32 13.70
C LEU A 65 -2.59 -0.61 15.03
N GLN A 66 -1.80 0.46 15.08
CA GLN A 66 -1.55 1.24 16.29
C GLN A 66 -2.79 1.99 16.81
N ASN A 67 -3.79 2.20 15.95
CA ASN A 67 -5.06 2.83 16.31
C ASN A 67 -6.21 1.82 16.49
N MET A 68 -5.94 0.52 16.40
CA MET A 68 -6.93 -0.54 16.61
C MET A 68 -6.70 -1.24 17.94
N HIS A 69 -7.72 -1.28 18.79
CA HIS A 69 -7.64 -1.92 20.11
C HIS A 69 -8.91 -2.76 20.37
N PRO A 70 -8.80 -4.09 20.55
CA PRO A 70 -7.57 -4.90 20.44
C PRO A 70 -7.02 -4.92 19.01
N GLU A 71 -5.71 -5.09 18.88
CA GLU A 71 -5.06 -5.20 17.59
C GLU A 71 -5.54 -6.45 16.84
N PRO A 72 -5.98 -6.35 15.57
CA PRO A 72 -6.48 -7.50 14.84
C PRO A 72 -5.36 -8.49 14.49
N SER A 73 -5.66 -9.78 14.60
CA SER A 73 -4.73 -10.79 14.10
C SER A 73 -4.54 -10.69 12.59
N TRP A 74 -3.42 -11.19 12.10
CA TRP A 74 -3.16 -11.23 10.66
C TRP A 74 -4.25 -11.97 9.87
N GLY A 75 -4.79 -13.05 10.44
CA GLY A 75 -5.90 -13.79 9.82
C GLY A 75 -7.15 -12.94 9.65
N VAL A 76 -7.51 -12.15 10.66
CA VAL A 76 -8.64 -11.22 10.61
C VAL A 76 -8.40 -10.12 9.57
N TRP A 77 -7.19 -9.55 9.54
CA TRP A 77 -6.82 -8.56 8.51
C TRP A 77 -6.98 -9.14 7.10
N PHE A 78 -6.39 -10.32 6.85
CA PHE A 78 -6.48 -10.97 5.55
C PHE A 78 -7.92 -11.32 5.16
N PHE A 79 -8.73 -11.77 6.10
CA PHE A 79 -10.14 -12.11 5.85
C PHE A 79 -10.93 -10.91 5.33
N VAL A 80 -10.65 -9.71 5.84
CA VAL A 80 -11.30 -8.47 5.39
C VAL A 80 -10.61 -7.90 4.14
N ALA A 81 -9.29 -7.74 4.18
CA ALA A 81 -8.57 -7.00 3.17
C ALA A 81 -8.44 -7.74 1.83
N LEU A 82 -8.17 -9.07 1.84
CA LEU A 82 -7.93 -9.80 0.59
C LEU A 82 -9.16 -9.83 -0.35
N PRO A 83 -10.39 -10.14 0.10
CA PRO A 83 -11.55 -10.09 -0.78
C PRO A 83 -11.79 -8.68 -1.35
N VAL A 84 -11.66 -7.64 -0.51
CA VAL A 84 -11.77 -6.24 -0.96
C VAL A 84 -10.74 -5.91 -2.03
N CYS A 85 -9.48 -6.30 -1.81
CA CYS A 85 -8.39 -6.08 -2.77
C CYS A 85 -8.64 -6.83 -4.09
N ILE A 86 -8.99 -8.11 -4.03
CA ILE A 86 -9.23 -8.94 -5.21
C ILE A 86 -10.36 -8.37 -6.06
N ILE A 87 -11.51 -8.07 -5.43
CA ILE A 87 -12.67 -7.53 -6.14
C ILE A 87 -12.33 -6.15 -6.75
N SER A 88 -11.67 -5.28 -5.99
CA SER A 88 -11.26 -3.96 -6.47
C SER A 88 -10.30 -4.06 -7.65
N ILE A 89 -9.28 -4.93 -7.58
CA ILE A 89 -8.32 -5.15 -8.67
C ILE A 89 -9.00 -5.69 -9.92
N LEU A 90 -9.93 -6.64 -9.78
CA LEU A 90 -10.69 -7.18 -10.92
C LEU A 90 -11.57 -6.11 -11.58
N LEU A 91 -12.26 -5.30 -10.80
CA LEU A 91 -13.06 -4.20 -11.32
C LEU A 91 -12.20 -3.16 -12.05
N ILE A 92 -11.06 -2.78 -11.46
CA ILE A 92 -10.10 -1.85 -12.05
C ILE A 92 -9.53 -2.44 -13.35
N TRP A 93 -9.19 -3.71 -13.36
CA TRP A 93 -8.67 -4.39 -14.55
C TRP A 93 -9.68 -4.35 -15.70
N VAL A 94 -10.93 -4.74 -15.46
CA VAL A 94 -12.01 -4.67 -16.46
C VAL A 94 -12.21 -3.23 -16.95
N PHE A 95 -12.22 -2.27 -16.03
CA PHE A 95 -12.35 -0.85 -16.37
C PHE A 95 -11.21 -0.33 -17.24
N LEU A 96 -9.96 -0.71 -16.95
CA LEU A 96 -8.80 -0.31 -17.76
C LEU A 96 -8.85 -0.95 -19.15
N LEU A 97 -9.23 -2.23 -19.26
CA LEU A 97 -9.40 -2.89 -20.55
C LEU A 97 -10.49 -2.21 -21.40
N ALA A 98 -11.59 -1.83 -20.79
CA ALA A 98 -12.68 -1.14 -21.48
C ALA A 98 -12.31 0.28 -21.95
N THR A 99 -11.49 1.00 -21.17
CA THR A 99 -11.18 2.42 -21.44
C THR A 99 -9.95 2.63 -22.32
N PHE A 100 -8.92 1.77 -22.24
CA PHE A 100 -7.73 1.85 -23.07
C PHE A 100 -7.80 0.99 -24.34
N GLN A 101 -8.63 -0.06 -24.35
CA GLN A 101 -8.77 -1.01 -25.47
C GLN A 101 -7.42 -1.54 -25.99
N PRO A 102 -6.55 -2.05 -25.14
CA PRO A 102 -5.15 -2.38 -25.48
C PRO A 102 -5.02 -3.45 -26.59
N GLY A 103 -6.06 -4.24 -26.83
CA GLY A 103 -6.06 -5.27 -27.89
C GLY A 103 -6.07 -4.73 -29.31
N ARG A 104 -6.23 -3.42 -29.51
CA ARG A 104 -6.16 -2.77 -30.84
C ARG A 104 -4.77 -2.27 -31.20
N GLY A 105 -3.79 -2.42 -30.29
CA GLY A 105 -2.41 -1.99 -30.48
C GLY A 105 -1.44 -3.09 -30.92
N PRO A 106 -0.13 -2.79 -30.97
CA PRO A 106 0.91 -3.75 -31.31
C PRO A 106 0.94 -4.92 -30.31
N SER A 107 1.21 -6.14 -30.81
CA SER A 107 1.33 -7.32 -29.96
C SER A 107 2.61 -7.27 -29.13
N ILE A 108 2.51 -7.74 -27.87
CA ILE A 108 3.66 -7.89 -26.99
C ILE A 108 4.52 -9.07 -27.49
N VAL A 109 5.82 -8.83 -27.65
CA VAL A 109 6.77 -9.91 -27.92
C VAL A 109 6.87 -10.79 -26.68
N PRO A 110 6.64 -12.12 -26.78
CA PRO A 110 6.74 -13.00 -25.63
C PRO A 110 8.14 -12.94 -25.01
N ILE A 111 8.19 -12.69 -23.70
CA ILE A 111 9.44 -12.76 -22.94
C ILE A 111 9.80 -14.24 -22.78
N ARG A 112 10.98 -14.64 -23.26
CA ARG A 112 11.45 -16.02 -23.06
C ARG A 112 11.77 -16.22 -21.58
N PRO A 113 11.20 -17.26 -20.94
CA PRO A 113 11.51 -17.55 -19.54
C PRO A 113 12.99 -17.94 -19.43
N LEU A 114 13.66 -17.33 -18.45
CA LEU A 114 15.01 -17.76 -18.07
C LEU A 114 14.91 -19.18 -17.48
N LYS A 115 15.67 -20.12 -18.03
CA LYS A 115 15.74 -21.51 -17.55
C LYS A 115 16.87 -21.73 -16.55
N ASP A 116 17.24 -20.70 -15.80
CA ASP A 116 18.32 -20.77 -14.83
C ASP A 116 17.88 -21.55 -13.59
N LYS A 117 18.79 -22.37 -13.07
CA LYS A 117 18.55 -23.09 -11.81
C LYS A 117 18.63 -22.10 -10.64
N PHE A 118 17.80 -22.34 -9.64
CA PHE A 118 17.83 -21.58 -8.40
C PHE A 118 19.22 -21.68 -7.75
N THR A 119 19.83 -20.56 -7.45
CA THR A 119 21.13 -20.49 -6.78
C THR A 119 20.98 -20.71 -5.26
N GLY A 120 22.07 -21.11 -4.57
CA GLY A 120 22.06 -21.27 -3.13
C GLY A 120 21.69 -19.96 -2.39
N VAL A 121 22.14 -18.82 -2.91
CA VAL A 121 21.79 -17.50 -2.35
C VAL A 121 20.29 -17.21 -2.51
N GLN A 122 19.69 -17.53 -3.65
CA GLN A 122 18.25 -17.37 -3.86
C GLN A 122 17.43 -18.27 -2.91
N TRP A 123 17.89 -19.50 -2.68
CA TRP A 123 17.28 -20.39 -1.69
C TRP A 123 17.36 -19.82 -0.28
N PHE A 124 18.53 -19.33 0.13
CA PHE A 124 18.72 -18.71 1.45
C PHE A 124 17.78 -17.51 1.63
N ILE A 125 17.74 -16.59 0.65
CA ILE A 125 16.83 -15.43 0.69
C ILE A 125 15.37 -15.87 0.79
N SER A 126 14.96 -16.86 -0.01
CA SER A 126 13.58 -17.36 -0.01
C SER A 126 13.21 -17.97 1.33
N VAL A 127 14.08 -18.80 1.91
CA VAL A 127 13.84 -19.41 3.22
C VAL A 127 13.73 -18.36 4.32
N VAL A 128 14.68 -17.42 4.41
CA VAL A 128 14.63 -16.33 5.40
C VAL A 128 13.35 -15.51 5.26
N THR A 129 12.96 -15.17 4.02
CA THR A 129 11.74 -14.40 3.77
C THR A 129 10.50 -15.17 4.22
N VAL A 130 10.37 -16.45 3.85
CA VAL A 130 9.22 -17.28 4.24
C VAL A 130 9.16 -17.43 5.77
N VAL A 131 10.29 -17.73 6.42
CA VAL A 131 10.36 -17.85 7.88
C VAL A 131 9.94 -16.55 8.55
N THR A 132 10.42 -15.38 8.07
CA THR A 132 10.05 -14.08 8.62
C THR A 132 8.55 -13.84 8.50
N ILE A 133 7.95 -14.14 7.33
CA ILE A 133 6.49 -14.00 7.12
C ILE A 133 5.72 -14.92 8.08
N VAL A 134 6.15 -16.18 8.23
CA VAL A 134 5.51 -17.11 9.18
C VAL A 134 5.61 -16.59 10.61
N LEU A 135 6.77 -16.07 11.03
CA LEU A 135 6.93 -15.47 12.35
C LEU A 135 6.01 -14.27 12.57
N TRP A 136 5.81 -13.43 11.57
CA TRP A 136 4.85 -12.32 11.64
C TRP A 136 3.40 -12.82 11.76
N CYS A 137 3.03 -13.88 11.02
CA CYS A 137 1.68 -14.45 11.13
C CYS A 137 1.36 -15.00 12.54
N VAL A 138 2.38 -15.49 13.26
CA VAL A 138 2.24 -16.05 14.62
C VAL A 138 2.79 -15.10 15.70
N SER A 139 3.16 -13.88 15.37
CA SER A 139 3.80 -12.93 16.29
C SER A 139 2.99 -12.67 17.55
N HIS A 140 1.67 -12.55 17.44
CA HIS A 140 0.79 -12.36 18.59
C HIS A 140 0.83 -13.52 19.60
N GLN A 141 1.00 -14.75 19.11
CA GLN A 141 1.13 -15.94 19.97
C GLN A 141 2.52 -16.06 20.59
N LEU A 142 3.52 -15.46 19.96
CA LEU A 142 4.93 -15.51 20.38
C LEU A 142 5.41 -14.19 21.02
N GLU A 143 4.50 -13.25 21.30
CA GLU A 143 4.83 -11.95 21.88
C GLU A 143 5.63 -12.06 23.19
N ALA A 144 5.32 -13.04 24.02
CA ALA A 144 6.09 -13.31 25.24
C ALA A 144 7.55 -13.72 25.00
N THR A 145 7.89 -14.24 23.79
CA THR A 145 9.23 -14.74 23.44
C THR A 145 10.00 -13.76 22.57
N PHE A 146 9.35 -13.19 21.55
CA PHE A 146 9.98 -12.31 20.57
C PHE A 146 9.63 -10.84 20.78
N GLY A 147 8.65 -10.52 21.62
CA GLY A 147 8.18 -9.16 21.79
C GLY A 147 7.41 -8.64 20.54
N ASP A 148 7.59 -7.36 20.24
CA ASP A 148 6.93 -6.66 19.13
C ASP A 148 7.33 -7.21 17.75
N MET A 149 6.45 -7.10 16.76
CA MET A 149 6.71 -7.44 15.35
C MET A 149 7.98 -6.78 14.78
N GLY A 150 8.36 -5.62 15.31
CA GLY A 150 9.61 -4.93 14.96
C GLY A 150 10.86 -5.76 15.24
N VAL A 151 10.86 -6.57 16.32
CA VAL A 151 11.99 -7.45 16.66
C VAL A 151 12.14 -8.55 15.60
N VAL A 152 11.04 -9.13 15.14
CA VAL A 152 11.05 -10.13 14.06
C VAL A 152 11.62 -9.52 12.76
N ALA A 153 11.34 -8.24 12.47
CA ALA A 153 11.87 -7.53 11.30
C ALA A 153 13.40 -7.36 11.32
N ILE A 154 14.04 -7.41 12.49
CA ILE A 154 15.50 -7.33 12.62
C ILE A 154 16.18 -8.61 12.10
N ILE A 155 15.53 -9.76 12.19
CA ILE A 155 16.09 -11.07 11.79
C ILE A 155 16.60 -11.05 10.34
N PRO A 156 15.79 -10.74 9.32
CA PRO A 156 16.27 -10.67 7.94
C PRO A 156 17.34 -9.60 7.74
N ILE A 157 17.26 -8.47 8.45
CA ILE A 157 18.28 -7.41 8.38
C ILE A 157 19.63 -7.96 8.82
N VAL A 158 19.69 -8.58 10.01
CA VAL A 158 20.94 -9.16 10.55
C VAL A 158 21.47 -10.27 9.64
N LEU A 159 20.60 -11.15 9.16
CA LEU A 159 21.01 -12.26 8.30
C LEU A 159 21.54 -11.79 6.94
N PHE A 160 20.91 -10.83 6.30
CA PHE A 160 21.31 -10.36 4.97
C PHE A 160 22.54 -9.45 5.02
N PHE A 161 22.67 -8.58 6.02
CA PHE A 161 23.88 -7.77 6.21
C PHE A 161 25.03 -8.60 6.76
N GLY A 162 24.77 -9.51 7.70
CA GLY A 162 25.79 -10.36 8.30
C GLY A 162 26.42 -11.37 7.32
N THR A 163 25.66 -11.82 6.33
CA THR A 163 26.18 -12.71 5.27
C THR A 163 26.79 -11.93 4.09
N GLY A 164 26.70 -10.59 4.09
CA GLY A 164 27.19 -9.74 3.01
C GLY A 164 26.33 -9.78 1.75
N ILE A 165 25.12 -10.33 1.80
CA ILE A 165 24.14 -10.25 0.70
C ILE A 165 23.69 -8.82 0.51
N LEU A 166 23.48 -8.08 1.61
CA LEU A 166 23.25 -6.64 1.64
C LEU A 166 24.52 -5.91 2.06
N THR A 167 24.77 -4.77 1.44
CA THR A 167 25.94 -3.92 1.65
C THR A 167 25.57 -2.60 2.33
N LYS A 168 26.59 -1.83 2.74
CA LYS A 168 26.40 -0.48 3.26
C LYS A 168 25.68 0.43 2.25
N GLU A 169 25.90 0.24 0.95
CA GLU A 169 25.24 1.01 -0.10
C GLU A 169 23.74 0.70 -0.13
N ASP A 170 23.37 -0.57 0.02
CA ASP A 170 21.97 -0.99 0.11
C ASP A 170 21.28 -0.37 1.33
N PHE A 171 21.97 -0.30 2.48
CA PHE A 171 21.46 0.36 3.68
C PHE A 171 21.25 1.87 3.45
N ASN A 172 22.18 2.55 2.79
CA ASN A 172 22.04 3.97 2.47
C ASN A 172 20.90 4.23 1.48
N ASN A 173 20.59 3.26 0.63
CA ASN A 173 19.51 3.33 -0.36
C ASN A 173 18.12 2.94 0.21
N PHE A 174 18.02 2.61 1.50
CA PHE A 174 16.72 2.44 2.13
C PHE A 174 15.90 3.72 2.03
N LEU A 175 14.58 3.57 2.00
CA LEU A 175 13.65 4.69 1.93
C LEU A 175 13.57 5.44 3.27
N TRP A 176 14.70 6.00 3.71
CA TRP A 176 14.84 6.69 4.99
C TRP A 176 13.82 7.79 5.18
N THR A 177 13.49 8.52 4.10
CA THR A 177 12.44 9.55 4.13
C THR A 177 11.11 8.98 4.61
N ILE A 178 10.73 7.78 4.17
CA ILE A 178 9.48 7.13 4.60
C ILE A 178 9.58 6.69 6.06
N ILE A 179 10.73 6.14 6.47
CA ILE A 179 10.96 5.70 7.86
C ILE A 179 10.88 6.91 8.82
N ILE A 180 11.56 8.00 8.49
CA ILE A 180 11.55 9.23 9.30
C ILE A 180 10.16 9.88 9.29
N LEU A 181 9.47 9.91 8.14
CA LEU A 181 8.10 10.41 8.05
C LEU A 181 7.15 9.60 8.96
N ALA A 182 7.23 8.27 8.91
CA ALA A 182 6.43 7.42 9.78
C ALA A 182 6.72 7.66 11.26
N ALA A 183 8.00 7.68 11.66
CA ALA A 183 8.41 7.96 13.05
C ALA A 183 7.96 9.35 13.52
N GLY A 184 8.12 10.38 12.68
CA GLY A 184 7.67 11.73 12.97
C GLY A 184 6.15 11.84 13.10
N GLY A 185 5.42 11.17 12.21
CA GLY A 185 3.97 11.11 12.26
C GLY A 185 3.43 10.42 13.52
N LEU A 186 4.06 9.30 13.93
CA LEU A 186 3.71 8.63 15.19
C LEU A 186 3.95 9.53 16.40
N SER A 187 5.08 10.26 16.42
CA SER A 187 5.39 11.20 17.48
C SER A 187 4.37 12.35 17.52
N LEU A 188 4.00 12.88 16.36
CA LEU A 188 2.96 13.90 16.23
C LEU A 188 1.60 13.39 16.71
N GLY A 189 1.20 12.18 16.28
CA GLY A 189 -0.04 11.55 16.71
C GLY A 189 -0.12 11.37 18.23
N LYS A 190 0.97 10.92 18.87
CA LYS A 190 1.07 10.83 20.33
C LYS A 190 0.96 12.20 21.01
N ALA A 191 1.63 13.23 20.46
CA ALA A 191 1.57 14.59 21.00
C ALA A 191 0.16 15.19 20.90
N VAL A 192 -0.50 15.03 19.76
CA VAL A 192 -1.88 15.50 19.54
C VAL A 192 -2.88 14.78 20.47
N ASN A 193 -2.69 13.48 20.68
CA ASN A 193 -3.53 12.72 21.62
C ASN A 193 -3.27 13.16 23.07
N SER A 194 -2.00 13.26 23.49
CA SER A 194 -1.66 13.65 24.88
C SER A 194 -2.02 15.10 25.21
N SER A 195 -2.10 15.99 24.21
CA SER A 195 -2.54 17.37 24.38
C SER A 195 -4.04 17.54 24.55
N GLY A 196 -4.83 16.48 24.32
CA GLY A 196 -6.31 16.52 24.32
C GLY A 196 -6.90 17.16 23.06
N LEU A 197 -6.09 17.63 22.12
CA LEU A 197 -6.57 18.27 20.89
C LEU A 197 -7.40 17.28 20.05
N LEU A 198 -6.95 16.03 19.94
CA LEU A 198 -7.66 15.00 19.20
C LEU A 198 -9.04 14.75 19.78
N HIS A 199 -9.16 14.71 21.13
CA HIS A 199 -10.42 14.55 21.82
C HIS A 199 -11.38 15.72 21.55
N THR A 200 -10.88 16.95 21.59
CA THR A 200 -11.67 18.15 21.31
C THR A 200 -12.21 18.16 19.88
N ILE A 201 -11.37 17.79 18.90
CA ILE A 201 -11.78 17.69 17.48
C ILE A 201 -12.80 16.54 17.33
N ALA A 202 -12.56 15.38 17.97
CA ALA A 202 -13.45 14.24 17.90
C ALA A 202 -14.86 14.57 18.43
N ILE A 203 -14.99 15.26 19.57
CA ILE A 203 -16.28 15.71 20.10
C ILE A 203 -17.04 16.57 19.07
N SER A 204 -16.34 17.52 18.43
CA SER A 204 -16.96 18.40 17.44
C SER A 204 -17.46 17.63 16.22
N ILE A 205 -16.71 16.60 15.77
CA ILE A 205 -17.12 15.75 14.65
C ILE A 205 -18.22 14.79 15.09
N THR A 206 -18.15 14.20 16.28
CA THR A 206 -19.19 13.31 16.80
C THR A 206 -20.53 14.04 16.87
N ALA A 207 -20.55 15.29 17.30
CA ALA A 207 -21.76 16.12 17.25
C ALA A 207 -22.32 16.28 15.83
N GLY A 208 -21.44 16.33 14.82
CA GLY A 208 -21.84 16.40 13.41
C GLY A 208 -22.37 15.10 12.81
N VAL A 209 -22.02 13.96 13.40
CA VAL A 209 -22.46 12.62 12.99
C VAL A 209 -23.44 12.00 13.98
N GLU A 210 -23.87 12.75 14.99
CA GLU A 210 -24.83 12.33 16.00
C GLU A 210 -26.14 11.88 15.35
N GLY A 211 -26.64 10.71 15.75
CA GLY A 211 -27.84 10.10 15.14
C GLY A 211 -27.60 9.38 13.81
N MET A 212 -26.38 9.38 13.27
CA MET A 212 -26.04 8.57 12.11
C MET A 212 -25.83 7.11 12.53
N SER A 213 -26.23 6.17 11.65
CA SER A 213 -25.88 4.76 11.82
C SER A 213 -24.38 4.54 11.66
N LEU A 214 -23.83 3.44 12.22
CA LEU A 214 -22.44 3.02 12.05
C LEU A 214 -22.02 3.02 10.56
N TYR A 215 -22.90 2.50 9.69
CA TYR A 215 -22.68 2.52 8.25
C TYR A 215 -22.55 3.93 7.69
N GLY A 216 -23.40 4.86 8.12
CA GLY A 216 -23.34 6.27 7.70
C GLY A 216 -22.02 6.93 8.09
N VAL A 217 -21.56 6.69 9.34
CA VAL A 217 -20.28 7.20 9.84
C VAL A 217 -19.11 6.61 9.03
N LEU A 218 -19.13 5.31 8.74
CA LEU A 218 -18.13 4.67 7.88
C LEU A 218 -18.06 5.33 6.50
N VAL A 219 -19.21 5.54 5.85
CA VAL A 219 -19.28 6.18 4.52
C VAL A 219 -18.69 7.58 4.55
N VAL A 220 -19.01 8.38 5.57
CA VAL A 220 -18.47 9.74 5.72
C VAL A 220 -16.95 9.72 5.88
N PHE A 221 -16.41 8.87 6.76
CA PHE A 221 -14.95 8.81 6.96
C PHE A 221 -14.22 8.21 5.75
N CYS A 222 -14.78 7.22 5.08
CA CYS A 222 -14.22 6.71 3.83
C CYS A 222 -14.23 7.79 2.73
N ALA A 223 -15.28 8.60 2.62
CA ALA A 223 -15.32 9.72 1.69
C ALA A 223 -14.30 10.81 2.05
N LEU A 224 -14.18 11.14 3.33
CA LEU A 224 -13.20 12.12 3.83
C LEU A 224 -11.77 11.69 3.48
N ILE A 225 -11.41 10.45 3.83
CA ILE A 225 -10.05 9.96 3.61
C ILE A 225 -9.75 9.76 2.13
N LEU A 226 -10.76 9.41 1.31
CA LEU A 226 -10.64 9.36 -0.14
C LEU A 226 -10.18 10.70 -0.70
N VAL A 227 -10.83 11.79 -0.28
CA VAL A 227 -10.48 13.15 -0.72
C VAL A 227 -9.10 13.53 -0.20
N VAL A 228 -8.87 13.44 1.11
CA VAL A 228 -7.62 13.85 1.74
C VAL A 228 -6.42 13.08 1.17
N ALA A 229 -6.51 11.75 1.11
CA ALA A 229 -5.41 10.90 0.63
C ALA A 229 -5.14 11.06 -0.88
N THR A 230 -6.12 11.47 -1.66
CA THR A 230 -5.91 11.79 -3.08
C THR A 230 -4.96 12.98 -3.25
N PHE A 231 -5.07 14.01 -2.42
CA PHE A 231 -4.26 15.24 -2.56
C PHE A 231 -2.94 15.20 -1.82
N ILE A 232 -2.88 14.57 -0.65
CA ILE A 232 -1.66 14.59 0.19
C ILE A 232 -0.81 13.34 -0.09
N SER A 233 -1.07 12.27 0.59
CA SER A 233 -0.57 10.91 0.34
C SER A 233 -1.30 9.95 1.27
N HIS A 234 -1.33 8.67 0.93
CA HIS A 234 -1.97 7.62 1.74
C HIS A 234 -1.44 7.61 3.17
N THR A 235 -0.12 7.64 3.35
CA THR A 235 0.53 7.56 4.66
C THR A 235 0.24 8.80 5.51
N VAL A 236 0.37 10.01 4.93
CA VAL A 236 0.12 11.26 5.66
C VAL A 236 -1.36 11.41 6.00
N ALA A 237 -2.26 11.05 5.07
CA ALA A 237 -3.69 11.04 5.35
C ALA A 237 -4.04 10.08 6.50
N ALA A 238 -3.46 8.87 6.50
CA ALA A 238 -3.66 7.91 7.58
C ALA A 238 -3.17 8.44 8.94
N LEU A 239 -1.99 9.07 8.98
CA LEU A 239 -1.43 9.65 10.22
C LEU A 239 -2.36 10.70 10.84
N ILE A 240 -3.05 11.47 10.02
CA ILE A 240 -3.93 12.56 10.48
C ILE A 240 -5.32 12.02 10.80
N VAL A 241 -5.89 11.19 9.89
CA VAL A 241 -7.31 10.84 9.94
C VAL A 241 -7.58 9.62 10.82
N LEU A 242 -6.72 8.58 10.85
CA LEU A 242 -7.03 7.36 11.58
C LEU A 242 -7.15 7.54 13.10
N PRO A 243 -6.29 8.33 13.79
CA PRO A 243 -6.49 8.60 15.20
C PRO A 243 -7.83 9.30 15.49
N LEU A 244 -8.25 10.20 14.59
CA LEU A 244 -9.54 10.87 14.70
C LEU A 244 -10.71 9.89 14.51
N VAL A 245 -10.63 9.03 13.50
CA VAL A 245 -11.63 7.98 13.23
C VAL A 245 -11.79 7.04 14.43
N GLN A 246 -10.66 6.64 15.03
CA GLN A 246 -10.64 5.80 16.23
C GLN A 246 -11.35 6.46 17.42
N GLN A 247 -11.05 7.75 17.67
CA GLN A 247 -11.68 8.54 18.75
C GLN A 247 -13.18 8.69 18.54
N VAL A 248 -13.62 9.03 17.34
CA VAL A 248 -15.06 9.14 17.00
C VAL A 248 -15.73 7.79 17.18
N GLY A 249 -15.13 6.69 16.70
CA GLY A 249 -15.67 5.35 16.84
C GLY A 249 -15.81 4.89 18.30
N GLN A 250 -14.93 5.37 19.21
CA GLN A 250 -15.03 5.11 20.65
C GLN A 250 -16.16 5.90 21.33
N GLN A 251 -16.53 7.05 20.79
CA GLN A 251 -17.55 7.93 21.37
C GLN A 251 -18.96 7.64 20.84
N MET A 252 -19.11 6.71 19.90
CA MET A 252 -20.42 6.29 19.42
C MET A 252 -21.21 5.56 20.51
N PRO A 253 -22.56 5.61 20.49
CA PRO A 253 -23.41 4.88 21.43
C PRO A 253 -23.11 3.37 21.47
N GLU A 254 -22.82 2.78 20.31
CA GLU A 254 -22.25 1.44 20.15
C GLU A 254 -20.86 1.59 19.60
N PRO A 255 -19.78 1.42 20.42
CA PRO A 255 -18.42 1.67 19.98
C PRO A 255 -17.92 0.62 18.98
N HIS A 256 -17.57 1.05 17.76
CA HIS A 256 -16.97 0.21 16.72
C HIS A 256 -15.71 0.88 16.11
N PRO A 257 -14.70 1.24 16.92
CA PRO A 257 -13.53 1.97 16.43
C PRO A 257 -12.72 1.17 15.41
N ASN A 258 -12.55 -0.15 15.62
CA ASN A 258 -11.78 -0.99 14.73
C ASN A 258 -12.39 -1.10 13.32
N LEU A 259 -13.73 -1.17 13.23
CA LEU A 259 -14.43 -1.17 11.95
C LEU A 259 -14.17 0.10 11.15
N LEU A 260 -14.31 1.24 11.82
CA LEU A 260 -14.11 2.54 11.17
C LEU A 260 -12.65 2.74 10.74
N VAL A 261 -11.68 2.38 11.59
CA VAL A 261 -10.24 2.46 11.26
C VAL A 261 -9.89 1.53 10.10
N MET A 262 -10.41 0.29 10.10
CA MET A 262 -10.16 -0.67 9.01
C MET A 262 -10.74 -0.16 7.69
N GLY A 263 -11.97 0.32 7.66
CA GLY A 263 -12.57 0.90 6.47
C GLY A 263 -11.80 2.12 5.95
N ALA A 264 -11.40 3.00 6.86
CA ALA A 264 -10.64 4.20 6.52
C ALA A 264 -9.24 3.88 5.96
N VAL A 265 -8.50 2.93 6.52
CA VAL A 265 -7.16 2.55 6.00
C VAL A 265 -7.24 1.85 4.65
N LEU A 266 -8.24 0.99 4.42
CA LEU A 266 -8.47 0.39 3.12
C LEU A 266 -8.77 1.49 2.07
N MET A 267 -9.55 2.49 2.45
CA MET A 267 -9.86 3.62 1.56
C MET A 267 -8.66 4.53 1.34
N ALA A 268 -7.79 4.72 2.33
CA ALA A 268 -6.54 5.47 2.15
C ALA A 268 -5.71 4.87 1.00
N SER A 269 -5.57 3.55 0.98
CA SER A 269 -4.91 2.83 -0.12
C SER A 269 -5.68 2.90 -1.45
N GLY A 270 -7.01 3.01 -1.37
CA GLY A 270 -7.91 3.15 -2.52
C GLY A 270 -7.95 4.55 -3.15
N ALA A 271 -7.34 5.55 -2.54
CA ALA A 271 -7.32 6.93 -3.01
C ALA A 271 -6.26 7.14 -4.10
N MET A 272 -6.56 6.82 -5.35
CA MET A 272 -5.59 6.72 -6.47
C MET A 272 -5.78 7.81 -7.54
N GLY A 273 -6.53 8.88 -7.24
CA GLY A 273 -6.96 9.88 -8.22
C GLY A 273 -5.85 10.78 -8.77
N LEU A 274 -4.72 10.92 -8.06
CA LEU A 274 -3.60 11.78 -8.47
C LEU A 274 -2.25 11.02 -8.39
N PRO A 275 -1.24 11.48 -9.13
CA PRO A 275 0.11 10.91 -9.03
C PRO A 275 0.72 11.02 -7.63
N THR A 276 0.38 12.06 -6.88
CA THR A 276 0.90 12.33 -5.52
C THR A 276 0.25 11.50 -4.43
N SER A 277 -0.87 10.82 -4.71
CA SER A 277 -1.64 10.08 -3.71
C SER A 277 -0.88 8.90 -3.12
N GLY A 278 -0.09 8.18 -3.94
CA GLY A 278 0.67 7.03 -3.51
C GLY A 278 1.97 6.83 -4.28
N PHE A 279 2.92 6.15 -3.64
CA PHE A 279 4.23 5.85 -4.24
C PHE A 279 4.12 5.09 -5.59
N PRO A 280 3.23 4.10 -5.78
CA PRO A 280 3.08 3.44 -7.07
C PRO A 280 2.66 4.39 -8.20
N ASN A 281 1.78 5.34 -7.92
CA ASN A 281 1.33 6.35 -8.88
C ASN A 281 2.47 7.29 -9.26
N MET A 282 3.22 7.77 -8.26
CA MET A 282 4.38 8.65 -8.47
C MET A 282 5.44 7.95 -9.34
N THR A 283 5.75 6.70 -9.03
CA THR A 283 6.70 5.90 -9.82
C THR A 283 6.23 5.74 -11.27
N ALA A 284 4.96 5.44 -11.47
CA ALA A 284 4.42 5.23 -12.82
C ALA A 284 4.44 6.50 -13.68
N ILE A 285 4.11 7.68 -13.10
CA ILE A 285 4.16 8.95 -13.86
C ILE A 285 5.57 9.40 -14.18
N MET A 286 6.56 9.01 -13.36
CA MET A 286 7.97 9.35 -13.58
C MET A 286 8.66 8.42 -14.59
N MET A 287 7.99 7.35 -15.05
CA MET A 287 8.57 6.47 -16.07
C MET A 287 8.62 7.17 -17.43
N GLU A 288 9.82 7.11 -18.04
CA GLU A 288 10.13 7.74 -19.31
C GLU A 288 10.64 6.71 -20.32
N ASP A 289 10.33 6.92 -21.59
CA ASP A 289 10.93 6.17 -22.70
C ASP A 289 12.41 6.52 -22.81
N GLN A 290 13.27 5.54 -22.61
CA GLN A 290 14.73 5.71 -22.66
C GLN A 290 15.27 6.23 -24.01
N ARG A 291 14.50 6.10 -25.10
CA ARG A 291 14.88 6.53 -26.44
C ARG A 291 14.49 7.97 -26.72
N THR A 292 13.34 8.40 -26.22
CA THR A 292 12.76 9.71 -26.52
C THR A 292 12.80 10.69 -25.35
N GLY A 293 13.00 10.20 -24.12
CA GLY A 293 12.91 10.98 -22.88
C GLY A 293 11.48 11.43 -22.56
N GLN A 294 10.46 10.96 -23.29
CA GLN A 294 9.08 11.32 -23.06
C GLN A 294 8.44 10.44 -21.98
N ARG A 295 7.64 11.04 -21.12
CA ARG A 295 6.87 10.32 -20.12
C ARG A 295 5.74 9.53 -20.77
N TYR A 296 5.56 8.29 -20.34
CA TYR A 296 4.45 7.44 -20.79
C TYR A 296 3.09 7.91 -20.28
N LEU A 297 3.03 8.45 -19.07
CA LEU A 297 1.81 8.89 -18.41
C LEU A 297 1.80 10.39 -18.16
N ALA A 298 0.61 10.96 -18.14
CA ALA A 298 0.35 12.34 -17.75
C ALA A 298 -0.70 12.36 -16.63
N VAL A 299 -0.78 13.46 -15.88
CA VAL A 299 -1.75 13.65 -14.78
C VAL A 299 -3.18 13.37 -15.21
N LYS A 300 -3.56 13.72 -16.46
CA LYS A 300 -4.88 13.44 -17.01
C LYS A 300 -5.27 11.96 -16.98
N HIS A 301 -4.29 11.04 -17.09
CA HIS A 301 -4.57 9.60 -17.05
C HIS A 301 -4.99 9.16 -15.65
N PHE A 302 -4.40 9.73 -14.60
CA PHE A 302 -4.80 9.51 -13.21
C PHE A 302 -6.18 10.11 -12.93
N LEU A 303 -6.45 11.34 -13.37
CA LEU A 303 -7.76 11.94 -13.19
C LEU A 303 -8.87 11.12 -13.88
N THR A 304 -8.64 10.70 -15.12
CA THR A 304 -9.67 10.00 -15.91
C THR A 304 -9.83 8.52 -15.58
N ARG A 305 -8.86 7.87 -14.97
CA ARG A 305 -8.88 6.43 -14.62
C ARG A 305 -8.67 6.18 -13.13
N GLY A 306 -7.80 6.94 -12.47
CA GLY A 306 -7.56 6.80 -11.03
C GLY A 306 -8.75 7.25 -10.19
N VAL A 307 -9.40 8.37 -10.53
CA VAL A 307 -10.60 8.83 -9.81
C VAL A 307 -11.76 7.82 -9.92
N PRO A 308 -12.16 7.33 -11.11
CA PRO A 308 -13.16 6.28 -11.20
C PRO A 308 -12.75 4.98 -10.48
N ALA A 309 -11.48 4.59 -10.57
CA ALA A 309 -10.96 3.43 -9.84
C ALA A 309 -11.11 3.60 -8.33
N SER A 310 -10.83 4.78 -7.81
CA SER A 310 -11.02 5.11 -6.39
C SER A 310 -12.49 5.04 -5.97
N ILE A 311 -13.41 5.52 -6.81
CA ILE A 311 -14.86 5.45 -6.56
C ILE A 311 -15.34 3.98 -6.56
N MET A 312 -14.85 3.15 -7.48
CA MET A 312 -15.17 1.73 -7.50
C MET A 312 -14.68 1.03 -6.23
N THR A 313 -13.43 1.30 -5.83
CA THR A 313 -12.86 0.77 -4.59
C THR A 313 -13.63 1.24 -3.36
N PHE A 314 -14.03 2.51 -3.31
CA PHE A 314 -14.91 3.03 -2.27
C PHE A 314 -16.20 2.21 -2.19
N GLY A 315 -16.87 1.96 -3.32
CA GLY A 315 -18.07 1.13 -3.37
C GLY A 315 -17.84 -0.29 -2.81
N VAL A 316 -16.71 -0.93 -3.16
CA VAL A 316 -16.37 -2.26 -2.63
C VAL A 316 -16.13 -2.23 -1.12
N ILE A 317 -15.45 -1.21 -0.60
CA ILE A 317 -15.15 -1.09 0.83
C ILE A 317 -16.42 -0.91 1.65
N ILE A 318 -17.31 0.02 1.23
CA ILE A 318 -18.54 0.29 1.99
C ILE A 318 -19.62 -0.80 1.85
N THR A 319 -19.47 -1.72 0.90
CA THR A 319 -20.40 -2.86 0.72
C THR A 319 -19.78 -4.16 1.20
N VAL A 320 -18.89 -4.75 0.42
CA VAL A 320 -18.24 -6.02 0.75
C VAL A 320 -17.37 -5.88 2.00
N GLY A 321 -16.54 -4.83 2.07
CA GLY A 321 -15.68 -4.56 3.22
C GLY A 321 -16.47 -4.41 4.51
N TYR A 322 -17.56 -3.63 4.50
CA TYR A 322 -18.43 -3.46 5.66
C TYR A 322 -19.01 -4.78 6.16
N GLY A 323 -19.54 -5.61 5.23
CA GLY A 323 -20.08 -6.92 5.60
C GLY A 323 -19.02 -7.86 6.20
N LEU A 324 -17.81 -7.86 5.66
CA LEU A 324 -16.69 -8.66 6.18
C LEU A 324 -16.22 -8.17 7.54
N MET A 325 -16.13 -6.83 7.74
CA MET A 325 -15.78 -6.25 9.04
C MET A 325 -16.79 -6.58 10.14
N LEU A 326 -18.08 -6.55 9.82
CA LEU A 326 -19.12 -7.00 10.75
C LEU A 326 -19.01 -8.50 11.07
N ALA A 327 -18.71 -9.32 10.07
CA ALA A 327 -18.58 -10.77 10.24
C ALA A 327 -17.44 -11.18 11.18
N VAL A 328 -16.38 -10.37 11.30
CA VAL A 328 -15.26 -10.62 12.24
C VAL A 328 -15.47 -9.94 13.60
N GLY A 329 -16.57 -9.21 13.79
CA GLY A 329 -16.93 -8.57 15.06
C GLY A 329 -16.18 -7.27 15.35
N PHE A 330 -15.77 -6.54 14.32
CA PHE A 330 -15.15 -5.20 14.45
C PHE A 330 -16.14 -4.16 14.91
#